data_ecbd3e5500949bdcced89449bfb1e53f
#
_entry.id   ecbd3e5500949bdcced89449bfb1e53f
#
_cell.length_a   1.000
_cell.length_b   1.000
_cell.length_c   1.000
_cell.angle_alpha   90.00
_cell.angle_beta   90.00
_cell.angle_gamma   90.00
#
_symmetry.space_group_name_H-M   'P 1'
#
loop_
_entity.id
_entity.type
_entity.pdbx_description
1 polymer ?
#
loop_
_entity_poly.entity_id
_entity_poly.type
_entity_poly.pdbx_seq_one_letter_code
_entity_poly.pdbx_strand_id
1 'polypeptide(L)'
;MAILRDLPYGNQHFLVDLGDGNEGAAAGFSEIVLPDIAIDVIEYRNGNDKESGTHKLPGLARYDNVILRRGIIGSLNLYDWINQVRNGDANARRTVTITLLAEDLTAVLTWKLLRAWPVKYSFGDLNAKGTDVAIEELVLAYERLEME
;
A
#
# COMPACT_ATOMS: atom_id res chain seq x y z
N MET A 1 -8.00 -14.61 -6.44
CA MET A 1 -7.63 -15.82 -5.69
C MET A 1 -6.14 -16.07 -5.83
N ALA A 2 -5.46 -16.33 -4.73
CA ALA A 2 -4.03 -16.64 -4.75
C ALA A 2 -3.76 -17.98 -5.44
N ILE A 3 -2.68 -18.04 -6.22
CA ILE A 3 -2.28 -19.24 -6.96
C ILE A 3 -1.00 -19.79 -6.34
N LEU A 4 -1.09 -21.00 -5.79
CA LEU A 4 0.04 -21.70 -5.16
C LEU A 4 0.90 -22.40 -6.21
N ARG A 5 2.21 -22.28 -6.07
CA ARG A 5 3.19 -23.07 -6.85
C ARG A 5 4.43 -23.35 -5.99
N ASP A 6 5.27 -24.30 -6.45
CA ASP A 6 6.45 -24.72 -5.68
C ASP A 6 7.56 -23.66 -5.63
N LEU A 7 7.75 -22.92 -6.72
CA LEU A 7 8.79 -21.88 -6.79
C LEU A 7 8.23 -20.51 -6.47
N PRO A 8 8.98 -19.64 -5.77
CA PRO A 8 8.53 -18.28 -5.49
C PRO A 8 8.30 -17.48 -6.76
N TYR A 9 7.36 -16.56 -6.68
CA TYR A 9 7.13 -15.58 -7.74
C TYR A 9 8.17 -14.46 -7.69
N GLY A 10 8.53 -13.93 -8.86
CA GLY A 10 9.34 -12.71 -8.93
C GLY A 10 8.54 -11.48 -8.48
N ASN A 11 9.26 -10.42 -8.10
CA ASN A 11 8.66 -9.18 -7.64
C ASN A 11 8.62 -8.08 -8.70
N GLN A 12 8.86 -8.43 -9.97
CA GLN A 12 9.08 -7.46 -11.05
C GLN A 12 7.80 -7.04 -11.77
N HIS A 13 6.75 -7.84 -11.71
CA HIS A 13 5.51 -7.61 -12.44
C HIS A 13 4.35 -7.44 -11.47
N PHE A 14 3.73 -6.28 -11.51
CA PHE A 14 2.60 -5.96 -10.66
C PHE A 14 1.72 -4.91 -11.31
N LEU A 15 0.47 -4.84 -10.89
CA LEU A 15 -0.50 -3.84 -11.30
C LEU A 15 -1.04 -3.10 -10.07
N VAL A 16 -1.36 -1.82 -10.26
CA VAL A 16 -2.01 -1.02 -9.23
C VAL A 16 -3.29 -0.42 -9.80
N ASP A 17 -4.39 -0.63 -9.09
CA ASP A 17 -5.66 0.03 -9.38
C ASP A 17 -5.97 0.96 -8.19
N LEU A 18 -5.98 2.25 -8.47
CA LEU A 18 -6.25 3.28 -7.45
C LEU A 18 -7.74 3.54 -7.25
N GLY A 19 -8.61 2.82 -7.94
CA GLY A 19 -10.05 3.00 -7.84
C GLY A 19 -10.57 4.29 -8.50
N ASP A 20 -9.77 4.91 -9.36
CA ASP A 20 -10.11 6.17 -10.05
C ASP A 20 -10.54 5.96 -11.50
N GLY A 21 -10.53 4.71 -11.98
CA GLY A 21 -10.87 4.37 -13.35
C GLY A 21 -9.76 4.65 -14.37
N ASN A 22 -8.62 5.17 -13.95
CA ASN A 22 -7.48 5.40 -14.83
C ASN A 22 -6.72 4.09 -15.10
N GLU A 23 -6.33 3.90 -16.33
CA GLU A 23 -5.60 2.73 -16.80
C GLU A 23 -4.34 3.15 -17.57
N GLY A 24 -3.52 2.18 -17.91
CA GLY A 24 -2.31 2.40 -18.70
C GLY A 24 -1.24 3.14 -17.92
N ALA A 25 -0.62 4.13 -18.56
CA ALA A 25 0.52 4.85 -17.99
C ALA A 25 0.19 5.56 -16.66
N ALA A 26 -1.04 6.07 -16.52
CA ALA A 26 -1.46 6.76 -15.30
C ALA A 26 -1.58 5.83 -14.08
N ALA A 27 -1.71 4.53 -14.30
CA ALA A 27 -1.76 3.50 -13.26
C ALA A 27 -0.43 2.75 -13.10
N GLY A 28 0.60 3.08 -13.88
CA GLY A 28 1.91 2.43 -13.84
C GLY A 28 2.79 2.97 -12.71
N PHE A 29 3.26 2.10 -11.85
CA PHE A 29 4.21 2.44 -10.78
C PHE A 29 5.49 1.65 -10.93
N SER A 30 6.61 2.26 -10.60
CA SER A 30 7.93 1.61 -10.69
C SER A 30 8.29 0.86 -9.41
N GLU A 31 7.76 1.29 -8.29
CA GLU A 31 8.06 0.69 -6.98
C GLU A 31 6.87 0.82 -6.04
N ILE A 32 6.64 -0.23 -5.27
CA ILE A 32 5.64 -0.25 -4.20
C ILE A 32 6.29 -0.81 -2.95
N VAL A 33 6.20 -0.07 -1.85
CA VAL A 33 6.56 -0.58 -0.53
C VAL A 33 5.27 -1.10 0.11
N LEU A 34 5.15 -2.42 0.17
CA LEU A 34 3.98 -3.09 0.72
C LEU A 34 3.93 -2.95 2.24
N PRO A 35 2.73 -2.97 2.83
CA PRO A 35 2.57 -2.74 4.25
C PRO A 35 2.81 -4.00 5.07
N ASP A 36 3.06 -3.79 6.36
CA ASP A 36 3.04 -4.84 7.36
C ASP A 36 1.67 -4.91 8.04
N ILE A 37 1.28 -6.11 8.46
CA ILE A 37 0.17 -6.31 9.37
C ILE A 37 0.79 -6.69 10.71
N ALA A 38 0.50 -5.92 11.74
CA ALA A 38 0.96 -6.18 13.10
C ALA A 38 -0.23 -6.22 14.06
N ILE A 39 -0.16 -7.11 15.02
CA ILE A 39 -1.19 -7.23 16.05
C ILE A 39 -0.52 -6.92 17.38
N ASP A 40 -1.09 -5.96 18.13
CA ASP A 40 -0.59 -5.60 19.43
C ASP A 40 -0.74 -6.76 20.41
N VAL A 41 0.23 -6.90 21.29
CA VAL A 41 0.19 -7.90 22.37
C VAL A 41 -0.27 -7.21 23.64
N ILE A 42 -1.35 -7.73 24.23
CA ILE A 42 -1.82 -7.30 25.54
C ILE A 42 -1.28 -8.29 26.56
N GLU A 43 -0.56 -7.79 27.55
CA GLU A 43 -0.04 -8.61 28.64
C GLU A 43 -0.95 -8.50 29.86
N TYR A 44 -1.24 -9.65 30.45
CA TYR A 44 -2.11 -9.75 31.60
C TYR A 44 -1.58 -10.79 32.56
N ARG A 45 -1.64 -10.50 33.85
CA ARG A 45 -1.26 -11.43 34.91
C ARG A 45 -2.19 -11.26 36.13
N ASN A 46 -2.74 -12.36 36.60
CA ASN A 46 -3.47 -12.37 37.90
C ASN A 46 -2.48 -12.36 39.07
N GLY A 47 -2.81 -11.66 40.14
CA GLY A 47 -1.97 -11.61 41.33
C GLY A 47 -1.77 -12.95 42.00
N ASN A 48 -2.67 -13.91 41.77
CA ASN A 48 -2.59 -15.26 42.30
C ASN A 48 -1.94 -16.29 41.38
N ASP A 49 -1.40 -15.86 40.23
CA ASP A 49 -0.68 -16.74 39.33
C ASP A 49 0.59 -17.25 40.02
N LYS A 50 0.83 -18.56 39.93
CA LYS A 50 2.01 -19.20 40.52
C LYS A 50 3.28 -18.92 39.74
N GLU A 51 3.14 -18.70 38.43
CA GLU A 51 4.26 -18.37 37.54
C GLU A 51 4.49 -16.87 37.48
N SER A 52 5.72 -16.47 37.30
CA SER A 52 6.08 -15.06 37.15
C SER A 52 5.82 -14.48 35.75
N GLY A 53 5.51 -15.34 34.77
CA GLY A 53 5.20 -14.91 33.41
C GLY A 53 3.80 -14.29 33.28
N THR A 54 3.59 -13.52 32.23
CA THR A 54 2.31 -12.91 31.90
C THR A 54 1.57 -13.74 30.86
N HIS A 55 0.24 -13.65 30.87
CA HIS A 55 -0.59 -14.14 29.78
C HIS A 55 -0.59 -13.11 28.65
N LYS A 56 -0.54 -13.58 27.41
CA LYS A 56 -0.53 -12.73 26.23
C LYS A 56 -1.82 -12.88 25.45
N LEU A 57 -2.45 -11.75 25.15
CA LEU A 57 -3.70 -11.69 24.40
C LEU A 57 -3.49 -10.85 23.13
N PRO A 58 -4.17 -11.21 22.02
CA PRO A 58 -4.13 -10.37 20.84
C PRO A 58 -4.92 -9.07 21.08
N GLY A 59 -4.29 -7.94 20.75
CA GLY A 59 -4.91 -6.62 20.81
C GLY A 59 -5.37 -6.13 19.46
N LEU A 60 -5.17 -4.83 19.19
CA LEU A 60 -5.58 -4.20 17.95
C LEU A 60 -4.64 -4.53 16.82
N ALA A 61 -5.20 -4.69 15.63
CA ALA A 61 -4.41 -4.81 14.41
C ALA A 61 -3.91 -3.41 13.97
N ARG A 62 -2.67 -3.36 13.51
CA ARG A 62 -2.05 -2.16 12.96
C ARG A 62 -1.61 -2.44 11.53
N TYR A 63 -1.79 -1.44 10.68
CA TYR A 63 -1.39 -1.49 9.27
C TYR A 63 -0.46 -0.32 8.97
N ASP A 64 0.71 -0.61 8.44
CA ASP A 64 1.64 0.42 7.99
C ASP A 64 1.15 1.05 6.69
N ASN A 65 1.60 2.28 6.43
CA ASN A 65 1.27 2.96 5.19
C ASN A 65 1.92 2.29 3.99
N VAL A 66 1.26 2.37 2.86
CA VAL A 66 1.78 1.90 1.57
C VAL A 66 2.43 3.07 0.86
N ILE A 67 3.59 2.85 0.26
CA ILE A 67 4.32 3.85 -0.51
C ILE A 67 4.33 3.43 -1.98
N LEU A 68 3.85 4.32 -2.84
CA LEU A 68 3.81 4.12 -4.29
C LEU A 68 4.73 5.14 -4.95
N ARG A 69 5.64 4.67 -5.80
CA ARG A 69 6.57 5.54 -6.52
C ARG A 69 6.44 5.32 -8.02
N ARG A 70 6.47 6.40 -8.77
CA ARG A 70 6.51 6.34 -10.25
C ARG A 70 7.30 7.50 -10.83
N GLY A 71 7.74 7.34 -12.09
CA GLY A 71 8.24 8.46 -12.87
C GLY A 71 7.13 9.47 -13.16
N ILE A 72 7.46 10.75 -13.20
CA ILE A 72 6.49 11.80 -13.53
C ILE A 72 6.19 11.74 -15.02
N ILE A 73 4.92 11.53 -15.37
CA ILE A 73 4.45 11.42 -16.76
C ILE A 73 3.49 12.54 -17.15
N GLY A 74 3.30 13.54 -16.28
CA GLY A 74 2.37 14.64 -16.51
C GLY A 74 0.91 14.34 -16.18
N SER A 75 0.62 13.18 -15.56
CA SER A 75 -0.73 12.88 -15.08
C SER A 75 -0.97 13.53 -13.72
N LEU A 76 -2.13 14.16 -13.57
CA LEU A 76 -2.53 14.83 -12.33
C LEU A 76 -3.38 13.95 -11.42
N ASN A 77 -3.53 12.65 -11.72
CA ASN A 77 -4.43 11.79 -10.97
C ASN A 77 -4.10 11.69 -9.48
N LEU A 78 -2.81 11.63 -9.12
CA LEU A 78 -2.38 11.59 -7.71
C LEU A 78 -2.61 12.94 -7.03
N TYR A 79 -2.30 14.03 -7.73
CA TYR A 79 -2.56 15.38 -7.23
C TYR A 79 -4.05 15.61 -7.01
N ASP A 80 -4.88 15.23 -7.95
CA ASP A 80 -6.34 15.38 -7.83
C ASP A 80 -6.88 14.63 -6.62
N TRP A 81 -6.35 13.44 -6.37
CA TRP A 81 -6.79 12.64 -5.23
C TRP A 81 -6.41 13.29 -3.89
N ILE A 82 -5.15 13.68 -3.70
CA ILE A 82 -4.75 14.34 -2.45
C ILE A 82 -5.44 15.70 -2.29
N ASN A 83 -5.74 16.36 -3.40
CA ASN A 83 -6.50 17.61 -3.39
C ASN A 83 -7.95 17.41 -2.90
N GLN A 84 -8.60 16.32 -3.29
CA GLN A 84 -9.92 15.93 -2.76
C GLN A 84 -9.87 15.78 -1.24
N VAL A 85 -8.87 15.08 -0.72
CA VAL A 85 -8.69 14.88 0.72
C VAL A 85 -8.45 16.21 1.42
N ARG A 86 -7.56 17.02 0.88
CA ARG A 86 -7.21 18.34 1.42
C ARG A 86 -8.43 19.29 1.49
N ASN A 87 -9.34 19.17 0.54
CA ASN A 87 -10.55 19.99 0.48
C ASN A 87 -11.73 19.40 1.27
N GLY A 88 -11.51 18.29 2.00
CA GLY A 88 -12.50 17.71 2.90
C GLY A 88 -13.60 16.90 2.21
N ASP A 89 -13.35 16.36 1.01
CA ASP A 89 -14.31 15.52 0.29
C ASP A 89 -14.50 14.19 1.04
N ALA A 90 -15.72 13.91 1.48
CA ALA A 90 -16.05 12.67 2.18
C ALA A 90 -15.93 11.42 1.29
N ASN A 91 -15.96 11.60 -0.03
CA ASN A 91 -15.86 10.50 -1.01
C ASN A 91 -14.42 10.26 -1.50
N ALA A 92 -13.43 10.88 -0.85
CA ALA A 92 -12.03 10.74 -1.25
C ALA A 92 -11.44 9.36 -0.94
N ARG A 93 -12.05 8.59 -0.04
CA ARG A 93 -11.57 7.25 0.32
C ARG A 93 -11.92 6.25 -0.76
N ARG A 94 -10.95 5.43 -1.14
CA ARG A 94 -11.09 4.45 -2.23
C ARG A 94 -10.54 3.10 -1.83
N THR A 95 -10.96 2.06 -2.54
CA THR A 95 -10.30 0.75 -2.45
C THR A 95 -9.15 0.72 -3.47
N VAL A 96 -7.94 0.51 -2.97
CA VAL A 96 -6.75 0.36 -3.81
C VAL A 96 -6.42 -1.12 -3.92
N THR A 97 -6.19 -1.59 -5.13
CA THR A 97 -5.88 -2.99 -5.40
C THR A 97 -4.48 -3.09 -6.00
N ILE A 98 -3.63 -3.89 -5.38
CA ILE A 98 -2.28 -4.19 -5.85
C ILE A 98 -2.25 -5.67 -6.20
N THR A 99 -1.85 -5.99 -7.43
CA THR A 99 -1.84 -7.36 -7.93
C THR A 99 -0.44 -7.76 -8.33
N LEU A 100 0.06 -8.86 -7.75
CA LEU A 100 1.29 -9.50 -8.17
C LEU A 100 1.01 -10.37 -9.39
N LEU A 101 1.87 -10.27 -10.40
CA LEU A 101 1.76 -11.04 -11.64
C LEU A 101 2.87 -12.08 -11.73
N ALA A 102 2.54 -13.23 -12.33
CA ALA A 102 3.54 -14.23 -12.71
C ALA A 102 4.35 -13.76 -13.92
N GLU A 103 5.33 -14.52 -14.32
CA GLU A 103 6.20 -14.22 -15.47
C GLU A 103 5.43 -14.12 -16.78
N ASP A 104 4.31 -14.84 -16.91
CA ASP A 104 3.40 -14.78 -18.05
C ASP A 104 2.31 -13.70 -17.91
N LEU A 105 2.45 -12.83 -16.90
CA LEU A 105 1.51 -11.73 -16.57
C LEU A 105 0.14 -12.19 -16.08
N THR A 106 0.02 -13.42 -15.59
CA THR A 106 -1.19 -13.92 -14.93
C THR A 106 -1.25 -13.42 -13.50
N ALA A 107 -2.41 -12.94 -13.05
CA ALA A 107 -2.61 -12.48 -11.66
C ALA A 107 -2.51 -13.67 -10.69
N VAL A 108 -1.66 -13.57 -9.66
CA VAL A 108 -1.40 -14.68 -8.73
C VAL A 108 -1.66 -14.34 -7.28
N LEU A 109 -1.62 -13.07 -6.90
CA LEU A 109 -1.88 -12.63 -5.53
C LEU A 109 -2.33 -11.17 -5.54
N THR A 110 -3.31 -10.85 -4.72
CA THR A 110 -3.89 -9.51 -4.68
C THR A 110 -3.94 -9.00 -3.26
N TRP A 111 -3.52 -7.75 -3.07
CA TRP A 111 -3.69 -6.99 -1.83
C TRP A 111 -4.75 -5.92 -2.06
N LYS A 112 -5.76 -5.87 -1.20
CA LYS A 112 -6.80 -4.83 -1.24
C LYS A 112 -6.66 -3.95 -0.02
N LEU A 113 -6.54 -2.66 -0.25
CA LEU A 113 -6.46 -1.64 0.77
C LEU A 113 -7.83 -0.96 0.85
N LEU A 114 -8.57 -1.24 1.94
CA LEU A 114 -9.93 -0.72 2.08
C LEU A 114 -9.91 0.66 2.73
N ARG A 115 -10.72 1.55 2.20
CA ARG A 115 -10.85 2.93 2.65
C ARG A 115 -9.50 3.65 2.70
N ALA A 116 -8.76 3.53 1.60
CA ALA A 116 -7.46 4.15 1.43
C ALA A 116 -7.59 5.62 1.01
N TRP A 117 -6.68 6.44 1.48
CA TRP A 117 -6.57 7.84 1.12
C TRP A 117 -5.12 8.30 1.22
N PRO A 118 -4.70 9.28 0.40
CA PRO A 118 -3.33 9.74 0.43
C PRO A 118 -3.07 10.65 1.63
N VAL A 119 -1.97 10.41 2.33
CA VAL A 119 -1.53 11.21 3.47
C VAL A 119 -0.33 12.09 3.14
N LYS A 120 0.39 11.76 2.06
CA LYS A 120 1.57 12.50 1.65
C LYS A 120 1.77 12.35 0.16
N TYR A 121 2.09 13.44 -0.51
CA TYR A 121 2.46 13.47 -1.92
C TYR A 121 3.75 14.25 -2.04
N SER A 122 4.82 13.62 -2.49
CA SER A 122 6.14 14.21 -2.54
C SER A 122 6.83 13.94 -3.87
N PHE A 123 7.89 14.70 -4.11
CA PHE A 123 8.62 14.69 -5.37
C PHE A 123 10.10 14.53 -5.09
N GLY A 124 10.80 13.90 -6.02
CA GLY A 124 12.25 13.94 -6.04
C GLY A 124 12.77 15.32 -6.43
N ASP A 125 14.07 15.53 -6.23
CA ASP A 125 14.71 16.79 -6.58
C ASP A 125 14.79 16.97 -8.09
N LEU A 126 14.65 18.21 -8.54
CA LEU A 126 14.93 18.61 -9.92
C LEU A 126 16.34 19.18 -9.97
N ASN A 127 17.19 18.57 -10.78
CA ASN A 127 18.58 18.96 -10.91
C ASN A 127 18.98 18.93 -12.39
N ALA A 128 19.29 20.11 -12.95
CA ALA A 128 19.64 20.24 -14.36
C ALA A 128 20.92 19.47 -14.76
N LYS A 129 21.76 19.14 -13.79
CA LYS A 129 22.99 18.36 -13.99
C LYS A 129 22.81 16.88 -13.71
N GLY A 130 21.63 16.46 -13.21
CA GLY A 130 21.32 15.08 -12.88
C GLY A 130 21.01 14.26 -14.13
N THR A 131 21.16 12.94 -14.00
CA THR A 131 20.85 11.95 -15.04
C THR A 131 19.65 11.09 -14.69
N ASP A 132 19.03 11.31 -13.54
CA ASP A 132 17.90 10.53 -13.04
C ASP A 132 16.59 11.03 -13.65
N VAL A 133 15.61 10.13 -13.71
CA VAL A 133 14.24 10.51 -14.07
C VAL A 133 13.58 11.25 -12.91
N ALA A 134 12.65 12.14 -13.24
CA ALA A 134 11.82 12.79 -12.21
C ALA A 134 10.85 11.79 -11.62
N ILE A 135 10.77 11.73 -10.29
CA ILE A 135 9.97 10.75 -9.53
C ILE A 135 8.94 11.46 -8.67
N GLU A 136 7.76 10.89 -8.58
CA GLU A 136 6.75 11.27 -7.61
C GLU A 136 6.42 10.09 -6.69
N GLU A 137 6.06 10.41 -5.45
CA GLU A 137 5.77 9.43 -4.40
C GLU A 137 4.44 9.76 -3.74
N LEU A 138 3.62 8.73 -3.58
CA LEU A 138 2.34 8.83 -2.87
C LEU A 138 2.35 7.85 -1.71
N VAL A 139 2.03 8.35 -0.52
CA VAL A 139 1.88 7.54 0.68
C VAL A 139 0.40 7.43 1.02
N LEU A 140 -0.09 6.20 1.17
CA LEU A 140 -1.49 5.91 1.45
C LEU A 140 -1.64 5.37 2.88
N ALA A 141 -2.61 5.89 3.60
CA ALA A 141 -3.18 5.26 4.78
C ALA A 141 -4.46 4.52 4.38
N TYR A 142 -4.81 3.50 5.12
CA TYR A 142 -6.02 2.70 4.86
C TYR A 142 -6.47 2.05 6.17
N GLU A 143 -7.71 1.56 6.20
CA GLU A 143 -8.28 1.03 7.43
C GLU A 143 -8.15 -0.50 7.56
N ARG A 144 -8.10 -1.22 6.44
CA ARG A 144 -8.03 -2.68 6.47
C ARG A 144 -7.30 -3.22 5.24
N LEU A 145 -6.49 -4.25 5.43
CA LEU A 145 -5.81 -4.98 4.37
C LEU A 145 -6.47 -6.35 4.22
N GLU A 146 -6.82 -6.69 3.01
CA GLU A 146 -7.30 -8.03 2.64
C GLU A 146 -6.42 -8.60 1.53
N MET A 147 -6.24 -9.92 1.54
CA MET A 147 -5.48 -10.64 0.52
C MET A 147 -6.34 -11.70 -0.15
N GLU A 148 -6.14 -11.87 -1.44
CA GLU A 148 -6.81 -12.91 -2.25
C GLU A 148 -5.83 -13.73 -3.08
#